data_c7cd7c0ea548760bb29336c4fea19436
#
_entry.id   c7cd7c0ea548760bb29336c4fea19436
#
_cell.length_a   1.000
_cell.length_b   1.000
_cell.length_c   1.000
_cell.angle_alpha   90.00
_cell.angle_beta   90.00
_cell.angle_gamma   90.00
#
_symmetry.space_group_name_H-M   'P 1'
#
loop_
_entity.id
_entity.type
_entity.pdbx_description
1 polymer ?
#
loop_
_entity_poly.entity_id
_entity_poly.type
_entity_poly.pdbx_seq_one_letter_code
_entity_poly.pdbx_strand_id
1 'polypeptide(L)'
;VIMGSTILLAKNPIDKNSCTLNGVKLYGKVKVVKSFPDFKVKRVSSFENLKVETVKSFPSNCGKWQFVDSFPDFTIEYVDSFPDFTIKDVTSFPGVGS
;
A
#
# COMPACT_ATOMS: atom_id res chain seq x y z
N VAL A 1 16.00 -20.68 -21.26
CA VAL A 1 15.77 -20.44 -20.64
C VAL A 1 15.74 -20.04 -19.79
N ILE A 2 15.68 -19.68 -19.45
CA ILE A 2 15.53 -19.39 -18.51
C ILE A 2 15.42 -18.70 -17.92
N MET A 3 15.21 -18.46 -17.68
CA MET A 3 15.02 -17.89 -17.00
C MET A 3 14.95 -17.63 -16.11
N GLY A 4 15.01 -17.51 -15.81
CA GLY A 4 14.85 -17.19 -14.98
C GLY A 4 15.06 -16.69 -14.09
N SER A 5 15.47 -16.62 -13.99
CA SER A 5 15.67 -16.30 -13.05
C SER A 5 15.45 -15.31 -12.51
N THR A 6 15.26 -14.87 -12.60
CA THR A 6 15.12 -14.04 -12.06
C THR A 6 14.35 -13.69 -11.34
N ILE A 7 14.11 -13.71 -11.16
CA ILE A 7 13.47 -13.41 -10.44
C ILE A 7 13.50 -13.16 -9.28
N LEU A 8 14.02 -13.39 -9.09
CA LEU A 8 14.40 -13.23 -7.92
C LEU A 8 14.09 -12.03 -7.33
N LEU A 9 14.05 -10.97 -7.93
CA LEU A 9 13.69 -9.74 -7.39
C LEU A 9 12.23 -9.65 -7.46
N ALA A 10 11.62 -9.60 -6.34
CA ALA A 10 10.22 -9.37 -6.26
C ALA A 10 9.92 -8.00 -6.82
N LYS A 11 9.16 -7.95 -7.86
CA LYS A 11 8.70 -6.68 -8.35
C LYS A 11 7.72 -6.09 -7.37
N ASN A 12 7.70 -4.77 -7.30
CA ASN A 12 6.67 -4.06 -6.58
C ASN A 12 5.33 -4.36 -7.26
N PRO A 13 4.35 -4.95 -6.55
CA PRO A 13 3.08 -5.29 -7.18
C PRO A 13 2.22 -4.08 -7.53
N ILE A 14 2.57 -2.91 -7.00
CA ILE A 14 1.78 -1.70 -7.22
C ILE A 14 2.16 -1.08 -8.56
N ASP A 15 1.14 -0.73 -9.35
CA ASP A 15 1.38 -0.02 -10.61
C ASP A 15 1.84 1.38 -10.27
N LYS A 16 3.09 1.67 -10.61
CA LYS A 16 3.71 2.95 -10.26
C LYS A 16 3.08 4.12 -10.99
N ASN A 17 2.63 3.90 -12.21
CA ASN A 17 2.07 4.98 -13.00
C ASN A 17 0.70 5.43 -12.50
N SER A 18 -0.10 4.49 -12.02
CA SER A 18 -1.47 4.80 -11.58
C SER A 18 -1.63 4.75 -10.07
N CYS A 19 -0.61 4.27 -9.33
CA CYS A 19 -0.70 4.07 -7.89
C CYS A 19 -1.86 3.15 -7.54
N THR A 20 -1.97 2.04 -8.26
CA THR A 20 -3.07 1.09 -8.06
C THR A 20 -2.53 -0.32 -7.87
N LEU A 21 -3.31 -1.13 -7.19
CA LEU A 21 -3.10 -2.56 -7.10
C LEU A 21 -4.43 -3.22 -7.39
N ASN A 22 -4.45 -4.08 -8.41
CA ASN A 22 -5.67 -4.73 -8.86
C ASN A 22 -6.78 -3.72 -9.17
N GLY A 23 -6.38 -2.57 -9.73
CA GLY A 23 -7.33 -1.54 -10.11
C GLY A 23 -7.81 -0.64 -8.99
N VAL A 24 -7.35 -0.87 -7.75
CA VAL A 24 -7.75 -0.06 -6.61
C VAL A 24 -6.70 1.01 -6.37
N LYS A 25 -7.13 2.27 -6.30
CA LYS A 25 -6.23 3.38 -5.98
C LYS A 25 -5.75 3.26 -4.54
N LEU A 26 -4.45 3.39 -4.34
CA LEU A 26 -3.85 3.24 -3.01
C LEU A 26 -3.67 4.59 -2.33
N TYR A 27 -4.70 5.40 -2.38
CA TYR A 27 -4.80 6.62 -1.62
C TYR A 27 -6.28 6.88 -1.39
N GLY A 28 -6.60 7.65 -0.36
CA GLY A 28 -7.97 7.94 -0.03
C GLY A 28 -8.28 7.58 1.40
N LYS A 29 -9.54 7.30 1.68
CA LYS A 29 -10.01 6.95 3.01
C LYS A 29 -9.80 5.47 3.23
N VAL A 30 -9.16 5.12 4.36
CA VAL A 30 -8.75 3.75 4.65
C VAL A 30 -9.30 3.35 6.01
N LYS A 31 -9.85 2.17 6.10
CA LYS A 31 -10.29 1.61 7.36
C LYS A 31 -9.45 0.37 7.68
N VAL A 32 -9.00 0.26 8.92
CA VAL A 32 -8.28 -0.93 9.39
C VAL A 32 -9.31 -1.92 9.92
N VAL A 33 -9.25 -3.14 9.40
CA VAL A 33 -10.16 -4.20 9.81
C VAL A 33 -9.36 -5.40 10.27
N LYS A 34 -10.03 -6.35 10.94
CA LYS A 34 -9.37 -7.55 11.44
C LYS A 34 -9.70 -8.78 10.62
N SER A 35 -10.62 -8.66 9.67
CA SER A 35 -10.99 -9.78 8.80
C SER A 35 -11.54 -9.24 7.50
N PHE A 36 -11.37 -10.02 6.47
CA PHE A 36 -11.87 -9.73 5.12
C PHE A 36 -11.46 -8.35 4.62
N PRO A 37 -10.14 -8.01 4.68
CA PRO A 37 -9.68 -6.74 4.14
C PRO A 37 -9.62 -6.78 2.62
N ASP A 38 -9.61 -5.60 2.01
CA ASP A 38 -9.29 -5.51 0.60
C ASP A 38 -7.82 -5.85 0.38
N PHE A 39 -6.94 -5.43 1.30
CA PHE A 39 -5.51 -5.72 1.21
C PHE A 39 -4.95 -6.06 2.58
N LYS A 40 -3.99 -6.99 2.61
CA LYS A 40 -3.16 -7.25 3.77
C LYS A 40 -1.88 -6.47 3.59
N VAL A 41 -1.49 -5.69 4.59
CA VAL A 41 -0.29 -4.86 4.49
C VAL A 41 0.62 -5.11 5.67
N LYS A 42 1.92 -4.97 5.42
CA LYS A 42 2.93 -5.08 6.47
C LYS A 42 3.72 -3.78 6.52
N ARG A 43 3.91 -3.27 7.74
CA ARG A 43 4.77 -2.10 7.94
C ARG A 43 6.22 -2.53 7.95
N VAL A 44 7.04 -1.82 7.19
CA VAL A 44 8.47 -2.08 7.12
C VAL A 44 9.22 -0.77 7.26
N SER A 45 10.52 -0.85 7.56
CA SER A 45 11.35 0.34 7.69
C SER A 45 12.18 0.59 6.43
N SER A 46 12.23 -0.38 5.51
CA SER A 46 12.97 -0.22 4.27
C SER A 46 12.43 -1.22 3.25
N PHE A 47 12.74 -0.98 1.99
CA PHE A 47 12.29 -1.82 0.88
C PHE A 47 10.77 -1.89 0.78
N GLU A 48 10.12 -0.77 1.07
CA GLU A 48 8.67 -0.69 1.04
C GLU A 48 8.14 -0.65 -0.40
N ASN A 49 6.92 -1.17 -0.58
CA ASN A 49 6.22 -1.04 -1.85
C ASN A 49 5.56 0.33 -1.98
N LEU A 50 5.12 0.90 -0.86
CA LEU A 50 4.41 2.17 -0.85
C LEU A 50 4.82 2.97 0.38
N LYS A 51 5.12 4.25 0.16
CA LYS A 51 5.33 5.19 1.27
C LYS A 51 4.00 5.83 1.56
N VAL A 52 3.58 5.77 2.82
CA VAL A 52 2.25 6.23 3.24
C VAL A 52 2.38 7.41 4.18
N GLU A 53 1.73 8.50 3.82
CA GLU A 53 1.61 9.66 4.69
C GLU A 53 0.17 9.70 5.20
N THR A 54 0.01 9.67 6.54
CA THR A 54 -1.30 9.79 7.16
C THR A 54 -1.70 11.24 7.16
N VAL A 55 -2.87 11.53 6.58
CA VAL A 55 -3.38 12.90 6.51
C VAL A 55 -4.74 12.95 7.19
N LYS A 56 -5.16 14.17 7.56
CA LYS A 56 -6.45 14.36 8.22
C LYS A 56 -7.55 14.74 7.24
N SER A 57 -7.18 15.14 6.04
CA SER A 57 -8.13 15.53 5.01
C SER A 57 -7.44 15.55 3.67
N PHE A 58 -8.25 15.52 2.62
CA PHE A 58 -7.77 15.60 1.23
C PHE A 58 -6.73 14.54 0.88
N PRO A 59 -7.05 13.24 1.07
CA PRO A 59 -6.12 12.18 0.71
C PRO A 59 -6.19 11.90 -0.80
N SER A 60 -5.76 12.85 -1.60
CA SER A 60 -6.00 12.81 -3.04
C SER A 60 -4.77 12.49 -3.87
N ASN A 61 -3.60 12.26 -3.24
CA ASN A 61 -2.38 11.90 -3.95
C ASN A 61 -1.90 10.53 -3.50
N CYS A 62 -1.15 9.87 -4.38
CA CYS A 62 -0.63 8.53 -4.13
C CYS A 62 0.03 8.45 -2.76
N GLY A 63 -0.39 7.47 -1.96
CA GLY A 63 0.18 7.21 -0.66
C GLY A 63 -0.38 8.07 0.47
N LYS A 64 -1.28 9.00 0.20
CA LYS A 64 -1.93 9.78 1.27
C LYS A 64 -3.15 9.01 1.74
N TRP A 65 -3.12 8.60 3.00
CA TRP A 65 -4.20 7.81 3.60
C TRP A 65 -4.83 8.60 4.73
N GLN A 66 -6.16 8.68 4.70
CA GLN A 66 -6.94 9.22 5.80
C GLN A 66 -7.68 8.06 6.46
N PHE A 67 -7.36 7.77 7.72
CA PHE A 67 -7.99 6.65 8.41
C PHE A 67 -9.37 7.06 8.88
N VAL A 68 -10.36 6.23 8.57
CA VAL A 68 -11.76 6.51 8.89
C VAL A 68 -12.40 5.26 9.51
N ASP A 69 -13.54 5.47 10.17
CA ASP A 69 -14.30 4.36 10.75
C ASP A 69 -15.44 3.88 9.86
N SER A 70 -15.84 4.71 8.90
CA SER A 70 -16.95 4.35 8.03
C SER A 70 -16.75 4.94 6.64
N PHE A 71 -17.34 4.28 5.68
CA PHE A 71 -17.30 4.69 4.26
C PHE A 71 -15.87 4.85 3.74
N PRO A 72 -15.01 3.83 3.94
CA PRO A 72 -13.66 3.91 3.39
C PRO A 72 -13.66 3.68 1.88
N ASP A 73 -12.59 4.12 1.23
CA ASP A 73 -12.36 3.78 -0.16
C ASP A 73 -11.85 2.34 -0.29
N PHE A 74 -11.07 1.89 0.70
CA PHE A 74 -10.65 0.48 0.78
C PHE A 74 -10.29 0.16 2.24
N THR A 75 -10.18 -1.15 2.52
CA THR A 75 -9.86 -1.62 3.87
C THR A 75 -8.53 -2.35 3.86
N ILE A 76 -7.84 -2.31 5.00
CA ILE A 76 -6.57 -3.02 5.15
C ILE A 76 -6.58 -3.79 6.47
N GLU A 77 -5.75 -4.84 6.50
CA GLU A 77 -5.44 -5.57 7.72
C GLU A 77 -3.92 -5.61 7.84
N TYR A 78 -3.39 -5.22 9.00
CA TYR A 78 -1.95 -5.33 9.25
C TYR A 78 -1.59 -6.77 9.54
N VAL A 79 -0.58 -7.28 8.83
CA VAL A 79 -0.13 -8.66 9.00
C VAL A 79 1.39 -8.68 9.16
N ASP A 80 1.90 -9.78 9.70
CA ASP A 80 3.35 -9.97 9.86
C ASP A 80 3.95 -10.78 8.71
N SER A 81 3.12 -11.53 7.99
CA SER A 81 3.62 -12.37 6.91
C SER A 81 2.60 -12.44 5.79
N PHE A 82 3.10 -12.68 4.60
CA PHE A 82 2.30 -12.81 3.39
C PHE A 82 1.39 -11.61 3.13
N PRO A 83 1.93 -10.37 3.18
CA PRO A 83 1.12 -9.21 2.85
C PRO A 83 0.90 -9.11 1.33
N ASP A 84 -0.13 -8.38 0.94
CA ASP A 84 -0.31 -8.04 -0.46
C ASP A 84 0.70 -6.99 -0.90
N PHE A 85 1.05 -6.07 0.00
CA PHE A 85 2.14 -5.13 -0.22
C PHE A 85 2.65 -4.62 1.13
N THR A 86 3.82 -3.98 1.09
CA THR A 86 4.44 -3.43 2.30
C THR A 86 4.37 -1.92 2.25
N ILE A 87 4.29 -1.31 3.44
CA ILE A 87 4.23 0.14 3.54
C ILE A 87 5.27 0.64 4.53
N LYS A 88 5.69 1.89 4.31
CA LYS A 88 6.53 2.62 5.26
C LYS A 88 5.83 3.93 5.55
N ASP A 89 5.66 4.23 6.85
CA ASP A 89 5.05 5.50 7.25
C ASP A 89 6.06 6.62 7.05
N VAL A 90 5.64 7.68 6.35
CA VAL A 90 6.49 8.85 6.10
C VAL A 90 5.72 10.10 6.50
N THR A 91 6.45 11.20 6.68
CA THR A 91 5.84 12.49 6.99
C THR A 91 5.78 13.42 5.78
N SER A 92 6.41 13.01 4.68
CA SER A 92 6.39 13.79 3.44
C SER A 92 6.78 12.87 2.29
N PHE A 93 6.46 13.31 1.09
CA PHE A 93 6.80 12.61 -0.15
C PHE A 93 6.30 11.16 -0.16
N PRO A 94 4.99 10.95 0.04
CA PRO A 94 4.43 9.61 -0.10
C PRO A 94 4.44 9.18 -1.57
N GLY A 95 4.27 7.89 -1.80
CA GLY A 95 4.16 7.39 -3.15
C GLY A 95 4.71 5.98 -3.27
N VAL A 96 4.64 5.46 -4.49
CA VAL A 96 5.06 4.09 -4.76
C VAL A 96 6.57 3.99 -4.57
N GLY A 97 6.99 2.93 -3.87
CA GLY A 97 8.41 2.65 -3.66
C GLY A 97 9.05 2.04 -4.90
N SER A 98 10.31 1.68 -4.77
CA SER A 98 11.06 1.09 -5.88
C SER A 98 10.85 -0.42 -6.00
#